data_d831655c8e03a6dbd4b38a4225bb0445
#
_entry.id   d831655c8e03a6dbd4b38a4225bb0445
#
_cell.length_a   1.000
_cell.length_b   1.000
_cell.length_c   1.000
_cell.angle_alpha   90.00
_cell.angle_beta   90.00
_cell.angle_gamma   90.00
#
_symmetry.space_group_name_H-M   'P 1'
#
loop_
_entity.id
_entity.type
_entity.pdbx_description
1 polymer ?
#
loop_
_entity_poly.entity_id
_entity_poly.type
_entity_poly.pdbx_seq_one_letter_code
_entity_poly.pdbx_strand_id
1 'polypeptide(L)'
;QLSDYFVEQWQEKHPGDEITVRDLAANPIPVLDGELVGALRPSDAPLTPRQQEALALSDELIAELKGNDVIVIAAPMYNFNIPTQLKNYFDLVARAGVTFRYTEKGPEGLVTGKRAVVVTSRGGIHKDTPTDLVTPYLSTFLGFIGITDVNFVFAEGIAYGPEVAAKAQSDAKAAIDSVVAA
;
A
#
# COMPACT_ATOMS: atom_id res chain seq x y z
N GLN A 1 11.95 11.29 -5.95
CA GLN A 1 10.50 11.15 -5.74
C GLN A 1 10.14 11.36 -4.25
N LEU A 2 8.84 11.50 -3.90
CA LEU A 2 8.44 11.71 -2.50
C LEU A 2 8.66 10.47 -1.61
N SER A 3 8.50 9.27 -2.18
CA SER A 3 8.80 8.02 -1.46
C SER A 3 10.28 7.87 -1.17
N ASP A 4 11.15 8.25 -2.11
CA ASP A 4 12.60 8.22 -1.88
C ASP A 4 12.98 9.23 -0.79
N TYR A 5 12.39 10.43 -0.84
CA TYR A 5 12.57 11.44 0.20
C TYR A 5 12.14 10.93 1.58
N PHE A 6 11.02 10.20 1.67
CA PHE A 6 10.60 9.57 2.92
C PHE A 6 11.67 8.61 3.44
N VAL A 7 12.19 7.74 2.59
CA VAL A 7 13.23 6.76 2.98
C VAL A 7 14.51 7.46 3.44
N GLU A 8 14.96 8.48 2.71
CA GLU A 8 16.12 9.29 3.10
C GLU A 8 15.94 9.91 4.48
N GLN A 9 14.80 10.59 4.73
CA GLN A 9 14.52 11.20 6.03
C GLN A 9 14.37 10.17 7.15
N TRP A 10 13.80 9.01 6.86
CA TRP A 10 13.70 7.91 7.83
C TRP A 10 15.08 7.41 8.23
N GLN A 11 15.96 7.11 7.26
CA GLN A 11 17.31 6.62 7.51
C GLN A 11 18.17 7.62 8.30
N GLU A 12 18.01 8.91 8.07
CA GLU A 12 18.72 9.95 8.83
C GLU A 12 18.32 9.93 10.32
N LYS A 13 17.04 9.72 10.62
CA LYS A 13 16.53 9.72 12.00
C LYS A 13 16.57 8.36 12.67
N HIS A 14 16.56 7.29 11.89
CA HIS A 14 16.59 5.90 12.36
C HIS A 14 17.70 5.11 11.66
N PRO A 15 18.98 5.44 11.90
CA PRO A 15 20.11 4.89 11.13
C PRO A 15 20.37 3.39 11.35
N GLY A 16 19.70 2.78 12.33
CA GLY A 16 19.79 1.34 12.59
C GLY A 16 18.66 0.51 11.97
N ASP A 17 17.67 1.17 11.34
CA ASP A 17 16.53 0.48 10.78
C ASP A 17 16.85 -0.14 9.43
N GLU A 18 16.33 -1.34 9.21
CA GLU A 18 16.40 -2.03 7.92
C GLU A 18 15.29 -1.56 7.00
N ILE A 19 15.62 -1.27 5.74
CA ILE A 19 14.67 -0.83 4.73
C ILE A 19 14.49 -1.92 3.68
N THR A 20 13.27 -2.44 3.55
CA THR A 20 12.90 -3.35 2.46
C THR A 20 12.15 -2.56 1.38
N VAL A 21 12.60 -2.62 0.14
CA VAL A 21 11.96 -1.94 -1.00
C VAL A 21 11.34 -2.96 -1.94
N ARG A 22 10.04 -2.80 -2.20
CA ARG A 22 9.29 -3.57 -3.20
C ARG A 22 8.84 -2.62 -4.32
N ASP A 23 9.55 -2.63 -5.43
CA ASP A 23 9.19 -1.86 -6.63
C ASP A 23 8.22 -2.68 -7.50
N LEU A 24 6.93 -2.31 -7.43
CA LEU A 24 5.85 -2.99 -8.14
C LEU A 24 5.85 -2.72 -9.65
N ALA A 25 6.55 -1.68 -10.10
CA ALA A 25 6.72 -1.40 -11.54
C ALA A 25 7.84 -2.27 -12.14
N ALA A 26 8.97 -2.42 -11.42
CA ALA A 26 10.08 -3.26 -11.84
C ALA A 26 9.78 -4.77 -11.66
N ASN A 27 9.01 -5.11 -10.63
CA ASN A 27 8.63 -6.48 -10.30
C ASN A 27 7.09 -6.62 -10.26
N PRO A 28 6.43 -6.68 -11.42
CA PRO A 28 4.97 -6.71 -11.50
C PRO A 28 4.36 -7.93 -10.81
N ILE A 29 3.30 -7.70 -10.05
CA ILE A 29 2.50 -8.75 -9.44
C ILE A 29 1.49 -9.25 -10.46
N PRO A 30 1.28 -10.57 -10.61
CA PRO A 30 0.29 -11.10 -11.54
C PRO A 30 -1.13 -10.64 -11.17
N VAL A 31 -1.94 -10.43 -12.20
CA VAL A 31 -3.37 -10.12 -12.03
C VAL A 31 -4.08 -11.32 -11.41
N LEU A 32 -4.90 -11.09 -10.40
CA LEU A 32 -5.73 -12.09 -9.77
C LEU A 32 -6.89 -12.44 -10.71
N ASP A 33 -6.75 -13.55 -11.42
CA ASP A 33 -7.78 -14.12 -12.30
C ASP A 33 -8.47 -15.32 -11.65
N GLY A 34 -9.38 -15.95 -12.40
CA GLY A 34 -10.16 -17.07 -11.91
C GLY A 34 -9.33 -18.28 -11.49
N GLU A 35 -8.16 -18.51 -12.13
CA GLU A 35 -7.25 -19.58 -11.74
C GLU A 35 -6.54 -19.23 -10.41
N LEU A 36 -5.97 -18.03 -10.31
CA LEU A 36 -5.18 -17.63 -9.14
C LEU A 36 -6.02 -17.43 -7.88
N VAL A 37 -7.29 -17.01 -8.00
CA VAL A 37 -8.22 -16.95 -6.86
C VAL A 37 -8.29 -18.28 -6.14
N GLY A 38 -8.25 -19.40 -6.88
CA GLY A 38 -8.27 -20.75 -6.29
C GLY A 38 -7.07 -21.04 -5.40
N ALA A 39 -5.88 -20.50 -5.73
CA ALA A 39 -4.67 -20.70 -4.96
C ALA A 39 -4.66 -19.98 -3.62
N LEU A 40 -5.38 -18.85 -3.52
CA LEU A 40 -5.41 -18.02 -2.31
C LEU A 40 -6.49 -18.42 -1.32
N ARG A 41 -7.28 -19.44 -1.64
CA ARG A 41 -8.34 -19.98 -0.76
C ARG A 41 -7.91 -21.32 -0.19
N PRO A 42 -8.28 -21.64 1.06
CA PRO A 42 -8.06 -22.98 1.61
C PRO A 42 -8.74 -24.02 0.72
N SER A 43 -7.96 -24.99 0.23
CA SER A 43 -8.43 -26.08 -0.63
C SER A 43 -7.49 -27.27 -0.52
N ASP A 44 -8.06 -28.51 -0.57
CA ASP A 44 -7.29 -29.75 -0.64
C ASP A 44 -6.99 -30.17 -2.09
N ALA A 45 -7.48 -29.38 -3.07
CA ALA A 45 -7.23 -29.68 -4.48
C ALA A 45 -5.75 -29.43 -4.85
N PRO A 46 -5.16 -30.27 -5.72
CA PRO A 46 -3.81 -30.05 -6.22
C PRO A 46 -3.71 -28.69 -6.95
N LEU A 47 -2.66 -27.93 -6.64
CA LEU A 47 -2.40 -26.65 -7.29
C LEU A 47 -1.69 -26.83 -8.63
N THR A 48 -2.06 -26.03 -9.62
CA THR A 48 -1.28 -25.91 -10.87
C THR A 48 0.08 -25.28 -10.60
N PRO A 49 1.09 -25.43 -11.48
CA PRO A 49 2.38 -24.74 -11.32
C PRO A 49 2.24 -23.23 -11.18
N ARG A 50 1.36 -22.58 -11.95
CA ARG A 50 1.09 -21.15 -11.88
C ARG A 50 0.45 -20.75 -10.53
N GLN A 51 -0.43 -21.58 -10.01
CA GLN A 51 -1.01 -21.38 -8.67
C GLN A 51 0.03 -21.52 -7.56
N GLN A 52 0.94 -22.49 -7.68
CA GLN A 52 2.04 -22.66 -6.71
C GLN A 52 2.97 -21.46 -6.70
N GLU A 53 3.34 -20.93 -7.87
CA GLU A 53 4.16 -19.70 -7.98
C GLU A 53 3.45 -18.47 -7.36
N ALA A 54 2.18 -18.28 -7.64
CA ALA A 54 1.40 -17.18 -7.08
C ALA A 54 1.24 -17.30 -5.57
N LEU A 55 1.06 -18.51 -5.04
CA LEU A 55 0.98 -18.75 -3.60
C LEU A 55 2.32 -18.47 -2.91
N ALA A 56 3.43 -18.90 -3.49
CA ALA A 56 4.77 -18.63 -2.99
C ALA A 56 5.07 -17.12 -2.97
N LEU A 57 4.69 -16.39 -4.04
CA LEU A 57 4.81 -14.95 -4.09
C LEU A 57 3.93 -14.27 -3.01
N SER A 58 2.69 -14.72 -2.85
CA SER A 58 1.80 -14.21 -1.79
C SER A 58 2.42 -14.41 -0.40
N ASP A 59 3.02 -15.58 -0.13
CA ASP A 59 3.71 -15.87 1.13
C ASP A 59 4.88 -14.90 1.36
N GLU A 60 5.68 -14.64 0.32
CA GLU A 60 6.79 -13.67 0.36
C GLU A 60 6.30 -12.25 0.67
N LEU A 61 5.29 -11.77 -0.07
CA LEU A 61 4.71 -10.43 0.13
C LEU A 61 4.13 -10.25 1.53
N ILE A 62 3.44 -11.27 2.05
CA ILE A 62 2.86 -11.25 3.40
C ILE A 62 3.97 -11.28 4.46
N ALA A 63 5.02 -12.06 4.25
CA ALA A 63 6.16 -12.10 5.17
C ALA A 63 6.86 -10.73 5.26
N GLU A 64 7.08 -10.06 4.12
CA GLU A 64 7.61 -8.69 4.09
C GLU A 64 6.67 -7.71 4.83
N LEU A 65 5.38 -7.77 4.56
CA LEU A 65 4.39 -6.91 5.21
C LEU A 65 4.37 -7.11 6.72
N LYS A 66 4.39 -8.35 7.19
CA LYS A 66 4.39 -8.68 8.62
C LYS A 66 5.73 -8.42 9.30
N GLY A 67 6.83 -8.53 8.56
CA GLY A 67 8.18 -8.34 9.07
C GLY A 67 8.59 -6.89 9.31
N ASN A 68 7.84 -5.92 8.81
CA ASN A 68 8.12 -4.50 8.96
C ASN A 68 7.10 -3.81 9.86
N ASP A 69 7.53 -2.86 10.67
CA ASP A 69 6.68 -2.11 11.61
C ASP A 69 6.01 -0.91 10.96
N VAL A 70 6.72 -0.26 10.04
CA VAL A 70 6.25 0.90 9.27
C VAL A 70 6.16 0.53 7.79
N ILE A 71 4.99 0.75 7.22
CA ILE A 71 4.68 0.43 5.82
C ILE A 71 4.50 1.74 5.06
N VAL A 72 5.36 1.99 4.08
CA VAL A 72 5.26 3.17 3.21
C VAL A 72 4.70 2.75 1.86
N ILE A 73 3.59 3.38 1.44
CA ILE A 73 2.90 3.07 0.19
C ILE A 73 2.92 4.29 -0.72
N ALA A 74 3.61 4.18 -1.85
CA ALA A 74 3.51 5.15 -2.93
C ALA A 74 2.28 4.85 -3.77
N ALA A 75 1.27 5.71 -3.71
CA ALA A 75 -0.02 5.53 -4.38
C ALA A 75 -0.38 6.76 -5.24
N PRO A 76 0.27 6.98 -6.38
CA PRO A 76 -0.17 8.03 -7.30
C PRO A 76 -1.60 7.75 -7.76
N MET A 77 -2.40 8.81 -7.92
CA MET A 77 -3.75 8.67 -8.48
C MET A 77 -3.68 8.57 -10.00
N TYR A 78 -4.17 7.48 -10.55
CA TYR A 78 -4.39 7.28 -11.99
C TYR A 78 -5.90 7.09 -12.24
N ASN A 79 -6.48 7.99 -13.00
CA ASN A 79 -7.91 7.94 -13.32
C ASN A 79 -8.79 7.73 -12.06
N PHE A 80 -8.59 8.59 -11.05
CA PHE A 80 -9.30 8.59 -9.76
C PHE A 80 -9.01 7.42 -8.82
N ASN A 81 -8.12 6.50 -9.17
CA ASN A 81 -7.84 5.31 -8.37
C ASN A 81 -6.33 5.07 -8.19
N ILE A 82 -6.01 4.02 -7.43
CA ILE A 82 -4.65 3.54 -7.24
C ILE A 82 -4.12 2.90 -8.53
N PRO A 83 -2.77 2.80 -8.69
CA PRO A 83 -2.19 2.05 -9.80
C PRO A 83 -2.63 0.58 -9.80
N THR A 84 -2.80 0.00 -10.98
CA THR A 84 -3.14 -1.43 -11.15
C THR A 84 -2.14 -2.35 -10.46
N GLN A 85 -0.86 -2.01 -10.49
CA GLN A 85 0.19 -2.78 -9.83
C GLN A 85 0.01 -2.84 -8.32
N LEU A 86 -0.41 -1.75 -7.70
CA LEU A 86 -0.72 -1.72 -6.27
C LEU A 86 -1.98 -2.53 -5.95
N LYS A 87 -3.00 -2.47 -6.79
CA LYS A 87 -4.19 -3.31 -6.66
C LYS A 87 -3.83 -4.80 -6.74
N ASN A 88 -2.97 -5.19 -7.67
CA ASN A 88 -2.49 -6.57 -7.80
C ASN A 88 -1.75 -7.03 -6.53
N TYR A 89 -0.93 -6.17 -5.94
CA TYR A 89 -0.28 -6.43 -4.65
C TYR A 89 -1.30 -6.71 -3.55
N PHE A 90 -2.30 -5.85 -3.40
CA PHE A 90 -3.35 -6.03 -2.40
C PHE A 90 -4.15 -7.31 -2.60
N ASP A 91 -4.44 -7.67 -3.84
CA ASP A 91 -5.17 -8.90 -4.15
C ASP A 91 -4.39 -10.17 -3.75
N LEU A 92 -3.05 -10.15 -3.81
CA LEU A 92 -2.22 -11.26 -3.38
C LEU A 92 -1.98 -11.31 -1.87
N VAL A 93 -2.01 -10.19 -1.16
CA VAL A 93 -1.81 -10.18 0.30
C VAL A 93 -3.11 -10.38 1.09
N ALA A 94 -4.27 -10.19 0.49
CA ALA A 94 -5.57 -10.42 1.13
C ALA A 94 -5.89 -11.92 1.14
N ARG A 95 -5.50 -12.62 2.22
CA ARG A 95 -5.71 -14.07 2.37
C ARG A 95 -6.45 -14.41 3.65
N ALA A 96 -7.57 -15.10 3.50
CA ALA A 96 -8.35 -15.60 4.63
C ALA A 96 -7.53 -16.57 5.50
N GLY A 97 -7.55 -16.35 6.80
CA GLY A 97 -6.76 -17.10 7.78
C GLY A 97 -5.30 -16.65 7.91
N VAL A 98 -4.83 -15.70 7.10
CA VAL A 98 -3.43 -15.22 7.12
C VAL A 98 -3.33 -13.73 7.42
N THR A 99 -4.02 -12.88 6.65
CA THR A 99 -4.03 -11.41 6.84
C THR A 99 -5.36 -10.90 7.36
N PHE A 100 -6.41 -11.68 7.29
CA PHE A 100 -7.70 -11.44 7.92
C PHE A 100 -8.40 -12.77 8.17
N ARG A 101 -9.42 -12.75 9.03
CA ARG A 101 -10.30 -13.90 9.26
C ARG A 101 -11.75 -13.46 9.42
N TYR A 102 -12.67 -14.36 9.14
CA TYR A 102 -14.08 -14.15 9.43
C TYR A 102 -14.42 -14.60 10.85
N THR A 103 -15.17 -13.77 11.57
CA THR A 103 -15.68 -14.06 12.92
C THR A 103 -17.18 -13.87 12.96
N GLU A 104 -17.84 -14.28 14.04
CA GLU A 104 -19.28 -14.02 14.23
C GLU A 104 -19.62 -12.52 14.27
N LYS A 105 -18.63 -11.68 14.57
CA LYS A 105 -18.76 -10.21 14.60
C LYS A 105 -18.38 -9.53 13.29
N GLY A 106 -18.03 -10.31 12.26
CA GLY A 106 -17.52 -9.82 10.99
C GLY A 106 -16.04 -10.11 10.76
N PRO A 107 -15.45 -9.54 9.70
CA PRO A 107 -14.04 -9.73 9.40
C PRO A 107 -13.14 -9.06 10.46
N GLU A 108 -12.04 -9.72 10.78
CA GLU A 108 -11.01 -9.26 11.71
C GLU A 108 -9.65 -9.28 10.97
N GLY A 109 -8.95 -8.15 10.99
CA GLY A 109 -7.60 -8.05 10.42
C GLY A 109 -6.56 -8.68 11.32
N LEU A 110 -5.58 -9.36 10.72
CA LEU A 110 -4.52 -10.09 11.42
C LEU A 110 -3.14 -9.42 11.31
N VAL A 111 -3.01 -8.39 10.47
CA VAL A 111 -1.78 -7.58 10.33
C VAL A 111 -1.87 -6.38 11.26
N THR A 112 -1.63 -6.61 12.55
CA THR A 112 -1.80 -5.60 13.60
C THR A 112 -0.48 -5.02 14.09
N GLY A 113 -0.54 -3.90 14.84
CA GLY A 113 0.63 -3.26 15.42
C GLY A 113 1.53 -2.56 14.40
N LYS A 114 1.02 -2.23 13.23
CA LYS A 114 1.73 -1.55 12.15
C LYS A 114 1.22 -0.13 11.96
N ARG A 115 2.11 0.72 11.48
CA ARG A 115 1.81 2.07 11.01
C ARG A 115 1.97 2.12 9.50
N ALA A 116 1.00 2.64 8.79
CA ALA A 116 1.10 2.89 7.36
C ALA A 116 1.23 4.38 7.06
N VAL A 117 2.07 4.72 6.09
CA VAL A 117 2.20 6.06 5.53
C VAL A 117 1.94 5.97 4.04
N VAL A 118 0.86 6.58 3.58
CA VAL A 118 0.50 6.63 2.17
C VAL A 118 0.94 7.95 1.58
N VAL A 119 1.82 7.91 0.61
CA VAL A 119 2.26 9.07 -0.16
C VAL A 119 1.53 9.06 -1.51
N THR A 120 0.61 10.00 -1.70
CA THR A 120 -0.23 10.06 -2.89
C THR A 120 -0.04 11.36 -3.65
N SER A 121 0.27 11.25 -4.93
CA SER A 121 0.37 12.38 -5.87
C SER A 121 -0.82 12.40 -6.82
N ARG A 122 -1.31 13.60 -7.14
CA ARG A 122 -2.53 13.80 -7.94
C ARG A 122 -2.39 15.00 -8.87
N GLY A 123 -2.81 14.83 -10.11
CA GLY A 123 -2.81 15.93 -11.07
C GLY A 123 -3.78 17.04 -10.69
N GLY A 124 -4.97 16.68 -10.27
CA GLY A 124 -6.01 17.58 -9.74
C GLY A 124 -5.99 17.71 -8.22
N ILE A 125 -7.03 18.36 -7.67
CA ILE A 125 -7.29 18.48 -6.24
C ILE A 125 -8.54 17.66 -5.93
N HIS A 126 -8.38 16.58 -5.18
CA HIS A 126 -9.44 15.60 -4.92
C HIS A 126 -9.69 15.33 -3.44
N LYS A 127 -8.76 15.69 -2.57
CA LYS A 127 -8.88 15.47 -1.13
C LYS A 127 -10.20 16.07 -0.61
N ASP A 128 -10.90 15.29 0.19
CA ASP A 128 -12.19 15.66 0.78
C ASP A 128 -13.32 15.95 -0.24
N THR A 129 -13.18 15.42 -1.46
CA THR A 129 -14.22 15.50 -2.50
C THR A 129 -14.71 14.11 -2.90
N PRO A 130 -15.89 14.01 -3.55
CA PRO A 130 -16.41 12.72 -4.04
C PRO A 130 -15.56 12.04 -5.11
N THR A 131 -14.61 12.75 -5.71
CA THR A 131 -13.67 12.20 -6.70
C THR A 131 -12.42 11.58 -6.09
N ASP A 132 -12.24 11.69 -4.76
CA ASP A 132 -11.19 10.95 -4.06
C ASP A 132 -11.63 9.52 -3.79
N LEU A 133 -11.29 8.60 -4.68
CA LEU A 133 -11.53 7.18 -4.51
C LEU A 133 -10.30 6.47 -3.91
N VAL A 134 -9.14 7.11 -3.89
CA VAL A 134 -7.89 6.53 -3.38
C VAL A 134 -7.88 6.46 -1.86
N THR A 135 -8.15 7.58 -1.19
CA THR A 135 -8.11 7.65 0.28
C THR A 135 -9.09 6.69 0.94
N PRO A 136 -10.39 6.65 0.59
CA PRO A 136 -11.34 5.71 1.19
C PRO A 136 -11.03 4.26 0.85
N TYR A 137 -10.56 3.97 -0.38
CA TYR A 137 -10.18 2.61 -0.76
C TYR A 137 -9.01 2.10 0.12
N LEU A 138 -7.93 2.87 0.22
CA LEU A 138 -6.75 2.48 1.00
C LEU A 138 -7.08 2.36 2.49
N SER A 139 -7.85 3.29 3.05
CA SER A 139 -8.31 3.21 4.44
C SER A 139 -9.14 1.95 4.69
N THR A 140 -10.03 1.61 3.76
CA THR A 140 -10.87 0.41 3.85
C THR A 140 -10.03 -0.86 3.78
N PHE A 141 -9.13 -0.96 2.78
CA PHE A 141 -8.32 -2.15 2.59
C PHE A 141 -7.34 -2.37 3.75
N LEU A 142 -6.59 -1.33 4.14
CA LEU A 142 -5.63 -1.42 5.24
C LEU A 142 -6.32 -1.77 6.56
N GLY A 143 -7.46 -1.13 6.85
CA GLY A 143 -8.28 -1.47 8.02
C GLY A 143 -8.81 -2.90 8.00
N PHE A 144 -9.20 -3.39 6.82
CA PHE A 144 -9.67 -4.77 6.63
C PHE A 144 -8.60 -5.81 7.00
N ILE A 145 -7.34 -5.58 6.67
CA ILE A 145 -6.25 -6.48 7.06
C ILE A 145 -5.66 -6.18 8.44
N GLY A 146 -6.12 -5.12 9.14
CA GLY A 146 -5.76 -4.82 10.53
C GLY A 146 -4.83 -3.63 10.73
N ILE A 147 -4.46 -2.90 9.69
CA ILE A 147 -3.63 -1.68 9.77
C ILE A 147 -4.57 -0.48 9.91
N THR A 148 -4.71 0.05 11.12
CA THR A 148 -5.63 1.14 11.46
C THR A 148 -4.93 2.48 11.69
N ASP A 149 -3.63 2.47 11.99
CA ASP A 149 -2.80 3.68 12.07
C ASP A 149 -2.29 4.03 10.67
N VAL A 150 -3.03 4.90 9.97
CA VAL A 150 -2.74 5.27 8.58
C VAL A 150 -2.60 6.78 8.45
N ASN A 151 -1.45 7.24 7.99
CA ASN A 151 -1.17 8.64 7.71
C ASN A 151 -1.10 8.86 6.20
N PHE A 152 -1.81 9.88 5.71
CA PHE A 152 -1.79 10.26 4.30
C PHE A 152 -0.96 11.53 4.09
N VAL A 153 -0.05 11.47 3.11
CA VAL A 153 0.70 12.63 2.61
C VAL A 153 0.21 12.92 1.19
N PHE A 154 -0.30 14.11 0.97
CA PHE A 154 -0.89 14.53 -0.29
C PHE A 154 0.03 15.48 -1.05
N ALA A 155 0.21 15.25 -2.35
CA ALA A 155 0.77 16.20 -3.30
C ALA A 155 -0.23 16.39 -4.44
N GLU A 156 -1.10 17.40 -4.32
CA GLU A 156 -2.23 17.62 -5.23
C GLU A 156 -2.03 18.83 -6.14
N GLY A 157 -2.77 18.89 -7.24
CA GLY A 157 -2.71 20.00 -8.18
C GLY A 157 -1.45 20.02 -9.05
N ILE A 158 -0.74 18.91 -9.18
CA ILE A 158 0.56 18.85 -9.91
C ILE A 158 0.40 19.25 -11.38
N ALA A 159 -0.79 19.04 -11.97
CA ALA A 159 -1.06 19.43 -13.35
C ALA A 159 -1.45 20.92 -13.54
N TYR A 160 -1.57 21.69 -12.45
CA TYR A 160 -2.01 23.09 -12.52
C TYR A 160 -0.88 24.10 -12.72
N GLY A 161 0.28 23.62 -13.11
CA GLY A 161 1.44 24.45 -13.45
C GLY A 161 2.61 24.28 -12.48
N PRO A 162 3.80 24.76 -12.87
CA PRO A 162 5.04 24.49 -12.15
C PRO A 162 5.07 25.08 -10.74
N GLU A 163 4.46 26.24 -10.51
CA GLU A 163 4.42 26.87 -9.18
C GLU A 163 3.55 26.06 -8.21
N VAL A 164 2.37 25.61 -8.67
CA VAL A 164 1.46 24.77 -7.87
C VAL A 164 2.11 23.42 -7.59
N ALA A 165 2.74 22.80 -8.58
CA ALA A 165 3.46 21.55 -8.42
C ALA A 165 4.62 21.66 -7.42
N ALA A 166 5.41 22.73 -7.51
CA ALA A 166 6.52 22.98 -6.59
C ALA A 166 6.03 23.18 -5.15
N LYS A 167 4.94 23.95 -4.96
CA LYS A 167 4.32 24.12 -3.64
C LYS A 167 3.79 22.81 -3.10
N ALA A 168 3.07 22.03 -3.90
CA ALA A 168 2.53 20.73 -3.50
C ALA A 168 3.63 19.77 -3.05
N GLN A 169 4.76 19.73 -3.75
CA GLN A 169 5.92 18.93 -3.36
C GLN A 169 6.57 19.42 -2.08
N SER A 170 6.71 20.73 -1.90
CA SER A 170 7.26 21.32 -0.67
C SER A 170 6.38 21.00 0.54
N ASP A 171 5.06 21.17 0.42
CA ASP A 171 4.10 20.86 1.49
C ASP A 171 4.11 19.37 1.83
N ALA A 172 4.19 18.50 0.82
CA ALA A 172 4.28 17.06 1.02
C ALA A 172 5.58 16.65 1.74
N LYS A 173 6.72 17.27 1.41
CA LYS A 173 7.98 17.03 2.13
C LYS A 173 7.89 17.46 3.59
N ALA A 174 7.33 18.63 3.87
CA ALA A 174 7.11 19.08 5.25
C ALA A 174 6.18 18.13 6.04
N ALA A 175 5.16 17.56 5.38
CA ALA A 175 4.31 16.55 5.99
C ALA A 175 5.08 15.24 6.26
N ILE A 176 5.94 14.81 5.34
CA ILE A 176 6.84 13.66 5.53
C ILE A 176 7.75 13.89 6.73
N ASP A 177 8.39 15.04 6.83
CA ASP A 177 9.28 15.37 7.96
C ASP A 177 8.54 15.25 9.30
N SER A 178 7.29 15.74 9.36
CA SER A 178 6.45 15.63 10.55
C SER A 178 6.09 14.18 10.90
N VAL A 179 5.79 13.37 9.89
CA VAL A 179 5.44 11.95 10.06
C VAL A 179 6.65 11.12 10.51
N VAL A 180 7.83 11.41 9.95
CA VAL A 180 9.09 10.72 10.32
C VAL A 180 9.55 11.11 11.73
N ALA A 181 9.22 12.33 12.19
CA ALA A 181 9.57 12.81 13.53
C ALA A 181 8.65 12.27 14.64
N ALA A 182 7.46 11.77 14.28
CA ALA A 182 6.47 11.25 15.22
C ALA A 182 6.68 9.78 15.56
#